data_436aee79b02c0c15c9ddde68cfb34270
#
_entry.id   436aee79b02c0c15c9ddde68cfb34270
#
_cell.length_a   1.000
_cell.length_b   1.000
_cell.length_c   1.000
_cell.angle_alpha   90.00
_cell.angle_beta   90.00
_cell.angle_gamma   90.00
#
_symmetry.space_group_name_H-M   'P 1'
#
loop_
_entity.id
_entity.type
_entity.pdbx_description
1 polymer ?
#
loop_
_entity_poly.entity_id
_entity_poly.type
_entity_poly.pdbx_seq_one_letter_code
_entity_poly.pdbx_strand_id
1 'polypeptide(L)'
;MEDKIYTLEEMRCLGIDTLKYKLMDEPGEVIGTLMLKAESRRQGPRLFFDLEDGRNIITPIFIWQLGKGMQNIPTGTVLKLIYVRNSTGGVHLENAVPV
;
A
#
# COMPACT_ATOMS: atom_id res chain seq x y z
N MET A 1 15.30 13.52 -0.32
CA MET A 1 14.90 13.12 -1.68
C MET A 1 13.46 12.60 -1.64
N GLU A 2 12.60 13.11 -2.49
CA GLU A 2 11.23 12.65 -2.52
C GLU A 2 11.14 11.29 -3.19
N ASP A 3 10.28 10.44 -2.66
CA ASP A 3 10.00 9.15 -3.27
C ASP A 3 9.25 9.33 -4.58
N LYS A 4 9.61 8.53 -5.56
CA LYS A 4 8.88 8.54 -6.81
C LYS A 4 7.54 7.82 -6.67
N ILE A 5 6.49 8.48 -7.16
CA ILE A 5 5.17 7.87 -7.29
C ILE A 5 5.01 7.49 -8.76
N TYR A 6 4.89 6.20 -9.02
CA TYR A 6 4.76 5.68 -10.38
C TYR A 6 3.31 5.70 -10.83
N THR A 7 3.10 5.97 -12.14
CA THR A 7 1.81 5.64 -12.76
C THR A 7 1.80 4.15 -13.08
N LEU A 8 0.62 3.57 -13.24
CA LEU A 8 0.51 2.16 -13.63
C LEU A 8 1.16 1.90 -14.97
N GLU A 9 1.10 2.87 -15.88
CA GLU A 9 1.73 2.78 -17.19
C GLU A 9 3.26 2.75 -17.07
N GLU A 10 3.84 3.63 -16.24
CA GLU A 10 5.28 3.63 -15.98
C GLU A 10 5.75 2.31 -15.40
N MET A 11 5.00 1.74 -14.46
CA MET A 11 5.34 0.44 -13.87
C MET A 11 5.36 -0.66 -14.93
N ARG A 12 4.41 -0.63 -15.84
CA ARG A 12 4.34 -1.57 -16.95
C ARG A 12 5.54 -1.44 -17.87
N CYS A 13 5.92 -0.21 -18.22
CA CYS A 13 7.08 0.08 -19.08
C CYS A 13 8.39 -0.34 -18.43
N LEU A 14 8.50 -0.27 -17.11
CA LEU A 14 9.68 -0.66 -16.37
C LEU A 14 9.75 -2.16 -16.10
N GLY A 15 8.71 -2.92 -16.48
CA GLY A 15 8.68 -4.36 -16.25
C GLY A 15 8.47 -4.74 -14.79
N ILE A 16 7.92 -3.85 -13.97
CA ILE A 16 7.66 -4.15 -12.57
C ILE A 16 6.49 -5.13 -12.49
N ASP A 17 6.72 -6.27 -11.85
CA ASP A 17 5.70 -7.30 -11.68
C ASP A 17 4.71 -6.88 -10.60
N THR A 18 3.56 -6.35 -11.02
CA THR A 18 2.48 -5.97 -10.10
C THR A 18 1.49 -7.09 -9.84
N LEU A 19 1.55 -8.16 -10.63
CA LEU A 19 0.58 -9.27 -10.53
C LEU A 19 0.78 -10.09 -9.26
N LYS A 20 1.97 -10.09 -8.69
CA LYS A 20 2.25 -10.77 -7.43
C LYS A 20 1.60 -10.09 -6.23
N TYR A 21 1.25 -8.82 -6.35
CA TYR A 21 0.64 -8.07 -5.25
C TYR A 21 -0.87 -8.29 -5.23
N LYS A 22 -1.39 -8.66 -4.07
CA LYS A 22 -2.81 -8.97 -3.86
C LYS A 22 -3.39 -8.03 -2.80
N LEU A 23 -4.69 -7.81 -2.85
CA LEU A 23 -5.38 -7.08 -1.80
C LEU A 23 -5.37 -7.89 -0.50
N MET A 24 -5.27 -7.19 0.63
CA MET A 24 -5.43 -7.84 1.93
C MET A 24 -6.87 -8.33 2.07
N ASP A 25 -7.04 -9.59 2.45
CA ASP A 25 -8.35 -10.23 2.54
C ASP A 25 -8.82 -10.49 3.98
N GLU A 26 -7.94 -10.29 4.96
CA GLU A 26 -8.26 -10.53 6.37
C GLU A 26 -7.86 -9.33 7.24
N PRO A 27 -8.67 -8.96 8.24
CA PRO A 27 -8.27 -7.93 9.20
C PRO A 27 -7.18 -8.46 10.13
N GLY A 28 -6.42 -7.56 10.72
CA GLY A 28 -5.37 -7.90 11.67
C GLY A 28 -4.16 -7.01 11.53
N GLU A 29 -3.14 -7.29 12.32
CA GLU A 29 -1.88 -6.56 12.29
C GLU A 29 -0.81 -7.41 11.62
N VAL A 30 -0.07 -6.79 10.70
CA VAL A 30 1.05 -7.42 10.02
C VAL A 30 2.21 -6.44 9.93
N ILE A 31 3.41 -6.95 9.76
CA ILE A 31 4.60 -6.13 9.56
C ILE A 31 5.02 -6.24 8.10
N GLY A 32 5.26 -5.09 7.47
CA GLY A 32 5.66 -5.05 6.08
C GLY A 32 6.56 -3.86 5.78
N THR A 33 7.25 -3.95 4.67
CA THR A 33 8.12 -2.89 4.15
C THR A 33 7.43 -2.24 2.96
N LEU A 34 7.37 -0.92 2.96
CA LEU A 34 6.83 -0.16 1.83
C LEU A 34 7.84 -0.22 0.68
N MET A 35 7.46 -0.86 -0.42
CA MET A 35 8.35 -1.07 -1.55
C MET A 35 8.17 -0.06 -2.67
N LEU A 36 6.92 0.27 -2.98
CA LEU A 36 6.58 1.13 -4.11
C LEU A 36 5.34 1.94 -3.79
N LYS A 37 5.25 3.10 -4.45
CA LYS A 37 4.05 3.93 -4.45
C LYS A 37 3.59 4.10 -5.89
N ALA A 38 2.29 3.97 -6.12
CA ALA A 38 1.72 4.18 -7.44
C ALA A 38 0.43 4.98 -7.32
N GLU A 39 0.03 5.60 -8.41
CA GLU A 39 -1.26 6.25 -8.46
C GLU A 39 -1.84 6.16 -9.87
N SER A 40 -3.16 6.18 -9.95
CA SER A 40 -3.87 6.27 -11.21
C SER A 40 -4.93 7.35 -11.11
N ARG A 41 -5.32 7.92 -12.27
CA ARG A 41 -6.34 8.97 -12.32
C ARG A 41 -7.69 8.52 -11.77
N ARG A 42 -8.02 7.23 -11.93
CA ARG A 42 -9.32 6.69 -11.54
C ARG A 42 -9.35 6.14 -10.12
N GLN A 43 -8.22 5.65 -9.64
CA GLN A 43 -8.20 4.84 -8.42
C GLN A 43 -7.39 5.48 -7.29
N GLY A 44 -6.74 6.60 -7.55
CA GLY A 44 -5.95 7.30 -6.55
C GLY A 44 -4.66 6.56 -6.15
N PRO A 45 -4.07 6.96 -5.02
CA PRO A 45 -2.79 6.38 -4.58
C PRO A 45 -2.91 4.94 -4.11
N ARG A 46 -1.83 4.18 -4.32
CA ARG A 46 -1.69 2.80 -3.84
C ARG A 46 -0.30 2.59 -3.29
N LEU A 47 -0.23 1.81 -2.22
CA LEU A 47 1.03 1.44 -1.58
C LEU A 47 1.25 -0.06 -1.76
N PHE A 48 2.48 -0.44 -2.07
CA PHE A 48 2.87 -1.84 -2.26
C PHE A 48 3.77 -2.25 -1.11
N PHE A 49 3.36 -3.26 -0.37
CA PHE A 49 4.09 -3.77 0.78
C PHE A 49 4.56 -5.19 0.56
N ASP A 50 5.80 -5.48 0.96
CA ASP A 50 6.28 -6.83 1.14
C ASP A 50 6.17 -7.17 2.62
N LEU A 51 5.33 -8.14 2.96
CA LEU A 51 5.11 -8.52 4.34
C LEU A 51 6.21 -9.45 4.84
N GLU A 52 6.42 -9.41 6.13
CA GLU A 52 7.41 -10.23 6.81
C GLU A 52 7.18 -11.73 6.59
N ASP A 53 5.92 -12.14 6.42
CA ASP A 53 5.54 -13.53 6.18
C ASP A 53 5.67 -13.97 4.71
N GLY A 54 6.17 -13.11 3.84
CA GLY A 54 6.39 -13.40 2.43
C GLY A 54 5.27 -13.00 1.48
N ARG A 55 4.14 -12.53 2.00
CA ARG A 55 3.05 -12.05 1.15
C ARG A 55 3.38 -10.68 0.55
N ASN A 56 2.84 -10.43 -0.64
CA ASN A 56 2.96 -9.15 -1.34
C ASN A 56 1.57 -8.51 -1.40
N ILE A 57 1.41 -7.34 -0.79
CA ILE A 57 0.11 -6.70 -0.62
C ILE A 57 0.08 -5.35 -1.32
N ILE A 58 -0.96 -5.12 -2.14
CA ILE A 58 -1.27 -3.81 -2.70
C ILE A 58 -2.39 -3.21 -1.83
N THR A 59 -2.20 -1.98 -1.40
CA THR A 59 -3.14 -1.30 -0.50
C THR A 59 -3.61 0.00 -1.12
N PRO A 60 -4.88 0.10 -1.56
CA PRO A 60 -5.44 1.38 -1.99
C PRO A 60 -5.56 2.34 -0.81
N ILE A 61 -5.26 3.60 -1.05
CA ILE A 61 -5.41 4.66 -0.06
C ILE A 61 -6.62 5.50 -0.46
N PHE A 62 -7.63 5.53 0.41
CA PHE A 62 -8.84 6.30 0.16
C PHE A 62 -8.61 7.79 0.42
N ILE A 63 -9.45 8.64 -0.16
CA ILE A 63 -9.31 10.09 -0.04
C ILE A 63 -9.28 10.54 1.43
N TRP A 64 -10.12 9.97 2.27
CA TRP A 64 -10.16 10.32 3.70
C TRP A 64 -8.89 9.93 4.45
N GLN A 65 -8.11 8.99 3.92
CA GLN A 65 -6.85 8.54 4.53
C GLN A 65 -5.68 9.44 4.15
N LEU A 66 -5.78 10.23 3.11
CA LEU A 66 -4.70 11.12 2.68
C LEU A 66 -4.33 12.12 3.76
N GLY A 67 -5.29 12.54 4.59
CA GLY A 67 -5.04 13.43 5.72
C GLY A 67 -4.19 12.81 6.82
N LYS A 68 -4.00 11.50 6.83
CA LYS A 68 -3.14 10.80 7.80
C LYS A 68 -1.68 10.75 7.36
N GLY A 69 -1.35 11.28 6.18
CA GLY A 69 0.03 11.33 5.70
C GLY A 69 0.60 10.01 5.22
N MET A 70 -0.23 8.99 5.00
CA MET A 70 0.24 7.67 4.56
C MET A 70 0.99 7.73 3.24
N GLN A 71 0.61 8.63 2.35
CA GLN A 71 1.28 8.81 1.06
C GLN A 71 2.69 9.40 1.19
N ASN A 72 3.01 9.96 2.35
CA ASN A 72 4.30 10.60 2.61
C ASN A 72 5.32 9.68 3.29
N ILE A 73 4.92 8.45 3.61
CA ILE A 73 5.83 7.49 4.23
C ILE A 73 6.91 7.11 3.20
N PRO A 74 8.20 7.21 3.54
CA PRO A 74 9.26 6.88 2.58
C PRO A 74 9.29 5.39 2.23
N THR A 75 9.59 5.07 0.98
CA THR A 75 9.85 3.68 0.58
C THR A 75 11.03 3.13 1.38
N GLY A 76 11.00 1.83 1.65
CA GLY A 76 12.00 1.17 2.50
C GLY A 76 11.67 1.20 3.98
N THR A 77 10.62 1.93 4.39
CA THR A 77 10.20 1.99 5.79
C THR A 77 9.51 0.69 6.19
N VAL A 78 9.91 0.12 7.32
CA VAL A 78 9.25 -1.04 7.91
C VAL A 78 8.14 -0.55 8.82
N LEU A 79 6.94 -1.08 8.61
CA LEU A 79 5.73 -0.59 9.27
C LEU A 79 4.93 -1.73 9.87
N LYS A 80 4.27 -1.43 10.98
CA LYS A 80 3.18 -2.23 11.49
C LYS A 80 1.91 -1.74 10.81
N LEU A 81 1.28 -2.63 10.04
CA LEU A 81 0.10 -2.33 9.24
C LEU A 81 -1.13 -2.88 9.95
N ILE A 82 -2.11 -2.03 10.18
CA ILE A 82 -3.33 -2.40 10.88
C ILE A 82 -4.47 -2.37 9.88
N TYR A 83 -4.99 -3.55 9.56
CA TYR A 83 -6.11 -3.73 8.64
C TYR A 83 -7.38 -4.04 9.42
N VAL A 84 -8.47 -3.42 9.00
CA VAL A 84 -9.78 -3.61 9.62
C VAL A 84 -10.82 -3.94 8.56
N ARG A 85 -11.87 -4.64 8.98
CA ARG A 85 -13.01 -4.92 8.10
C ARG A 85 -13.94 -3.72 8.09
N ASN A 86 -14.29 -3.26 6.89
CA ASN A 86 -15.20 -2.12 6.75
C ASN A 86 -16.67 -2.58 6.73
N SER A 87 -17.58 -1.61 6.68
CA SER A 87 -19.03 -1.88 6.72
C SER A 87 -19.55 -2.67 5.52
N THR A 88 -18.81 -2.67 4.41
CA THR A 88 -19.20 -3.42 3.20
C THR A 88 -18.62 -4.83 3.16
N GLY A 89 -17.90 -5.23 4.21
CA GLY A 89 -17.29 -6.55 4.30
C GLY A 89 -15.89 -6.66 3.73
N GLY A 90 -15.38 -5.60 3.08
CA GLY A 90 -14.00 -5.53 2.60
C GLY A 90 -13.02 -5.24 3.73
N VAL A 91 -11.74 -5.25 3.39
CA VAL A 91 -10.67 -4.96 4.35
C VAL A 91 -9.88 -3.75 3.85
N HIS A 92 -9.61 -2.79 4.73
CA HIS A 92 -8.82 -1.63 4.38
C HIS A 92 -7.75 -1.36 5.44
N LEU A 93 -6.71 -0.64 5.04
CA LEU A 93 -5.65 -0.23 5.95
C LEU A 93 -6.14 0.92 6.83
N GLU A 94 -6.25 0.66 8.13
CA GLU A 94 -6.68 1.68 9.10
C GLU A 94 -5.51 2.57 9.52
N ASN A 95 -4.35 1.97 9.75
CA ASN A 95 -3.19 2.71 10.19
C ASN A 95 -1.89 2.01 9.80
N ALA A 96 -0.81 2.78 9.69
CA ALA A 96 0.53 2.28 9.43
C ALA A 96 1.49 3.02 10.37
N VAL A 97 2.15 2.27 11.22
CA VAL A 97 3.00 2.82 12.27
C VAL A 97 4.43 2.31 12.09
N PRO A 98 5.44 3.18 12.06
CA PRO A 98 6.83 2.74 11.99
C PRO A 98 7.17 1.78 13.14
N VAL A 99 7.92 0.76 12.81
CA VAL A 99 8.34 -0.25 13.79
C VAL A 99 9.63 0.21 14.48
#